data_0ed0d829fdbe0cc455ebd3988bc477b8
#
_entry.id   0ed0d829fdbe0cc455ebd3988bc477b8
#
_cell.length_a   1.000
_cell.length_b   1.000
_cell.length_c   1.000
_cell.angle_alpha   90.00
_cell.angle_beta   90.00
_cell.angle_gamma   90.00
#
_symmetry.space_group_name_H-M   'P 1'
#
loop_
_entity.id
_entity.type
_entity.pdbx_description
1 polymer ?
#
loop_
_entity_poly.entity_id
_entity_poly.type
_entity_poly.pdbx_seq_one_letter_code
_entity_poly.pdbx_strand_id
1 'polypeptide(L)'
;MADVSVPSLILFIASIVIAAGVAGVLIDTVTGISGALDDRGTDVAENIRTDIEVISDAESNVYDAGNLTLYVKNTGRRTIPATGESFDVIVDAQYRTDVSVTVVDGGTEWTPHGVVRVTVENLDGLDSGDHRVRLVVDGDEETFRFTTE
;
A
#
# COMPACT_ATOMS: atom_id res chain seq x y z
N MET A 1 -9.24 -28.50 65.63
CA MET A 1 -8.71 -27.18 65.30
C MET A 1 -7.82 -27.32 64.11
N ALA A 2 -8.14 -26.63 63.05
CA ALA A 2 -7.32 -26.66 61.87
C ALA A 2 -6.05 -25.86 62.13
N ASP A 3 -4.95 -26.54 62.38
CA ASP A 3 -3.63 -25.92 62.27
C ASP A 3 -3.36 -25.56 60.84
N VAL A 4 -3.72 -24.34 60.46
CA VAL A 4 -3.19 -23.74 59.24
C VAL A 4 -1.72 -23.51 59.53
N SER A 5 -0.88 -24.46 59.12
CA SER A 5 0.55 -24.35 59.34
C SER A 5 1.09 -23.13 58.56
N VAL A 6 1.98 -22.36 59.15
CA VAL A 6 2.66 -21.23 58.51
C VAL A 6 3.19 -21.57 57.12
N PRO A 7 3.74 -22.77 56.86
CA PRO A 7 4.10 -23.22 55.52
C PRO A 7 2.98 -23.19 54.48
N SER A 8 1.75 -23.58 54.86
CA SER A 8 0.59 -23.57 53.95
C SER A 8 0.17 -22.17 53.57
N LEU A 9 0.27 -21.23 54.51
CA LEU A 9 -0.01 -19.81 54.27
C LEU A 9 1.02 -19.20 53.31
N ILE A 10 2.30 -19.51 53.47
CA ILE A 10 3.38 -19.06 52.58
C ILE A 10 3.18 -19.60 51.18
N LEU A 11 2.85 -20.87 51.03
CA LEU A 11 2.57 -21.48 49.73
C LEU A 11 1.36 -20.86 49.06
N PHE A 12 0.33 -20.54 49.83
CA PHE A 12 -0.86 -19.86 49.29
C PHE A 12 -0.56 -18.46 48.76
N ILE A 13 0.17 -17.66 49.55
CA ILE A 13 0.60 -16.31 49.11
C ILE A 13 1.52 -16.40 47.90
N ALA A 14 2.49 -17.29 47.88
CA ALA A 14 3.38 -17.51 46.75
C ALA A 14 2.62 -17.89 45.47
N SER A 15 1.61 -18.74 45.61
CA SER A 15 0.74 -19.15 44.47
C SER A 15 -0.04 -17.97 43.90
N ILE A 16 -0.56 -17.08 44.74
CA ILE A 16 -1.27 -15.87 44.30
C ILE A 16 -0.33 -14.92 43.54
N VAL A 17 0.88 -14.72 44.07
CA VAL A 17 1.87 -13.83 43.44
C VAL A 17 2.28 -14.38 42.06
N ILE A 18 2.52 -15.67 41.93
CA ILE A 18 2.85 -16.32 40.67
C ILE A 18 1.66 -16.21 39.70
N ALA A 19 0.45 -16.49 40.18
CA ALA A 19 -0.76 -16.41 39.36
C ALA A 19 -1.00 -14.98 38.81
N ALA A 20 -0.80 -13.97 39.66
CA ALA A 20 -0.91 -12.56 39.25
C ALA A 20 0.16 -12.17 38.22
N GLY A 21 1.39 -12.66 38.40
CA GLY A 21 2.47 -12.43 37.44
C GLY A 21 2.19 -13.04 36.06
N VAL A 22 1.74 -14.28 36.02
CA VAL A 22 1.36 -14.98 34.77
C VAL A 22 0.18 -14.29 34.10
N ALA A 23 -0.83 -13.89 34.89
CA ALA A 23 -1.99 -13.16 34.36
C ALA A 23 -1.58 -11.82 33.73
N GLY A 24 -0.66 -11.08 34.35
CA GLY A 24 -0.14 -9.82 33.79
C GLY A 24 0.54 -10.00 32.46
N VAL A 25 1.43 -10.99 32.33
CA VAL A 25 2.12 -11.30 31.08
C VAL A 25 1.15 -11.72 29.97
N LEU A 26 0.12 -12.51 30.31
CA LEU A 26 -0.89 -12.92 29.33
C LEU A 26 -1.71 -11.72 28.82
N ILE A 27 -2.09 -10.80 29.69
CA ILE A 27 -2.83 -9.59 29.30
C ILE A 27 -1.97 -8.73 28.38
N ASP A 28 -0.72 -8.48 28.71
CA ASP A 28 0.20 -7.71 27.86
C ASP A 28 0.39 -8.36 26.48
N THR A 29 0.52 -9.67 26.45
CA THR A 29 0.68 -10.42 25.18
C THR A 29 -0.58 -10.33 24.32
N VAL A 30 -1.76 -10.52 24.91
CA VAL A 30 -3.04 -10.42 24.19
C VAL A 30 -3.28 -9.01 23.67
N THR A 31 -2.98 -8.00 24.47
CA THR A 31 -3.11 -6.59 24.06
C THR A 31 -2.16 -6.27 22.89
N GLY A 32 -0.93 -6.74 22.96
CA GLY A 32 0.04 -6.56 21.87
C GLY A 32 -0.38 -7.25 20.57
N ILE A 33 -0.93 -8.46 20.65
CA ILE A 33 -1.45 -9.19 19.47
C ILE A 33 -2.67 -8.47 18.90
N SER A 34 -3.58 -8.00 19.74
CA SER A 34 -4.78 -7.27 19.30
C SER A 34 -4.42 -5.98 18.56
N GLY A 35 -3.46 -5.20 19.07
CA GLY A 35 -2.98 -4.00 18.38
C GLY A 35 -2.37 -4.31 17.02
N ALA A 36 -1.52 -5.34 16.94
CA ALA A 36 -0.91 -5.75 15.68
C ALA A 36 -1.93 -6.28 14.64
N LEU A 37 -3.03 -6.87 15.10
CA LEU A 37 -4.11 -7.32 14.22
C LEU A 37 -4.97 -6.15 13.72
N ASP A 38 -5.22 -5.15 14.56
CA ASP A 38 -5.95 -3.94 14.18
C ASP A 38 -5.19 -3.14 13.12
N ASP A 39 -3.87 -2.97 13.30
CA ASP A 39 -3.02 -2.29 12.32
C ASP A 39 -3.03 -3.03 10.97
N ARG A 40 -2.84 -4.35 10.98
CA ARG A 40 -2.89 -5.16 9.76
C ARG A 40 -4.27 -5.19 9.12
N GLY A 41 -5.32 -5.19 9.92
CA GLY A 41 -6.70 -5.15 9.43
C GLY A 41 -7.00 -3.85 8.70
N THR A 42 -6.46 -2.73 9.17
CA THR A 42 -6.61 -1.42 8.53
C THR A 42 -5.84 -1.37 7.21
N ASP A 43 -4.59 -1.81 7.18
CA ASP A 43 -3.76 -1.84 5.97
C ASP A 43 -4.38 -2.73 4.88
N VAL A 44 -4.87 -3.92 5.25
CA VAL A 44 -5.55 -4.82 4.30
C VAL A 44 -6.86 -4.23 3.80
N ALA A 45 -7.63 -3.56 4.66
CA ALA A 45 -8.89 -2.93 4.26
C ALA A 45 -8.65 -1.72 3.33
N GLU A 46 -7.57 -0.98 3.49
CA GLU A 46 -7.17 0.11 2.60
C GLU A 46 -6.72 -0.42 1.24
N ASN A 47 -5.88 -1.44 1.21
CA ASN A 47 -5.39 -2.06 -0.02
C ASN A 47 -6.55 -2.68 -0.85
N ILE A 48 -7.54 -3.30 -0.21
CA ILE A 48 -8.72 -3.86 -0.91
C ILE A 48 -9.61 -2.75 -1.52
N ARG A 49 -9.53 -1.51 -1.01
CA ARG A 49 -10.33 -0.39 -1.52
C ARG A 49 -9.65 0.39 -2.64
N THR A 50 -8.35 0.22 -2.79
CA THR A 50 -7.57 0.80 -3.88
C THR A 50 -7.45 -0.23 -4.98
N ASP A 51 -7.86 0.13 -6.18
CA ASP A 51 -7.79 -0.69 -7.38
C ASP A 51 -7.65 0.25 -8.57
N ILE A 52 -6.65 0.03 -9.39
CA ILE A 52 -6.34 0.88 -10.54
C ILE A 52 -6.27 0.04 -11.82
N GLU A 53 -6.59 0.65 -12.93
CA GLU A 53 -6.49 0.02 -14.25
C GLU A 53 -5.90 1.00 -15.26
N VAL A 54 -4.85 0.59 -15.96
CA VAL A 54 -4.30 1.34 -17.09
C VAL A 54 -5.21 1.15 -18.29
N ILE A 55 -5.86 2.22 -18.74
CA ILE A 55 -6.81 2.21 -19.87
C ILE A 55 -6.20 2.72 -21.17
N SER A 56 -4.89 3.00 -21.18
CA SER A 56 -4.17 3.35 -22.41
C SER A 56 -4.08 2.18 -23.36
N ASP A 57 -4.15 2.47 -24.64
CA ASP A 57 -3.93 1.47 -25.69
C ASP A 57 -2.43 1.32 -25.94
N ALA A 58 -1.94 0.09 -25.87
CA ALA A 58 -0.53 -0.24 -26.10
C ALA A 58 -0.07 0.02 -27.56
N GLU A 59 -1.01 0.00 -28.50
CA GLU A 59 -0.75 0.29 -29.90
C GLU A 59 -0.82 1.79 -30.24
N SER A 60 -1.31 2.60 -29.30
CA SER A 60 -1.28 4.06 -29.42
C SER A 60 0.11 4.61 -29.09
N ASN A 61 0.41 5.79 -29.61
CA ASN A 61 1.69 6.46 -29.33
C ASN A 61 1.71 7.00 -27.89
N VAL A 62 1.91 6.12 -26.89
CA VAL A 62 1.99 6.47 -25.47
C VAL A 62 3.33 7.10 -25.09
N TYR A 63 4.37 6.90 -25.91
CA TYR A 63 5.70 7.45 -25.74
C TYR A 63 6.01 8.44 -26.86
N ASP A 64 6.33 9.67 -26.53
CA ASP A 64 6.73 10.71 -27.45
C ASP A 64 7.78 11.64 -26.82
N ALA A 65 8.84 11.91 -27.57
CA ALA A 65 9.90 12.87 -27.20
C ALA A 65 10.43 12.73 -25.75
N GLY A 66 10.68 11.51 -25.30
CA GLY A 66 11.19 11.24 -23.95
C GLY A 66 10.13 11.26 -22.83
N ASN A 67 8.85 11.35 -23.20
CA ASN A 67 7.75 11.34 -22.24
C ASN A 67 6.83 10.15 -22.47
N LEU A 68 6.51 9.44 -21.40
CA LEU A 68 5.50 8.38 -21.41
C LEU A 68 4.22 8.92 -20.80
N THR A 69 3.12 8.87 -21.54
CA THR A 69 1.81 9.34 -21.08
C THR A 69 0.82 8.17 -20.99
N LEU A 70 0.31 7.92 -19.81
CA LEU A 70 -0.66 6.87 -19.55
C LEU A 70 -1.94 7.44 -18.94
N TYR A 71 -3.06 6.83 -19.27
CA TYR A 71 -4.34 7.08 -18.65
C TYR A 71 -4.66 5.95 -17.69
N VAL A 72 -4.94 6.30 -16.44
CA VAL A 72 -5.20 5.33 -15.37
C VAL A 72 -6.56 5.64 -14.74
N LYS A 73 -7.38 4.62 -14.65
CA LYS A 73 -8.72 4.70 -14.06
C LYS A 73 -8.69 4.15 -12.63
N ASN A 74 -9.32 4.84 -11.72
CA ASN A 74 -9.58 4.34 -10.37
C ASN A 74 -10.79 3.40 -10.43
N THR A 75 -10.56 2.11 -10.35
CA THR A 75 -11.62 1.07 -10.30
C THR A 75 -11.98 0.72 -8.86
N GLY A 76 -11.22 1.24 -7.89
CA GLY A 76 -11.47 1.10 -6.46
C GLY A 76 -12.59 1.99 -5.93
N ARG A 77 -12.68 2.03 -4.62
CA ARG A 77 -13.73 2.77 -3.89
C ARG A 77 -13.20 3.96 -3.10
N ARG A 78 -11.90 4.16 -3.13
CA ARG A 78 -11.23 5.22 -2.37
C ARG A 78 -10.88 6.39 -3.28
N THR A 79 -10.99 7.60 -2.75
CA THR A 79 -10.42 8.80 -3.39
C THR A 79 -8.95 8.88 -3.06
N ILE A 80 -8.12 9.08 -4.07
CA ILE A 80 -6.66 9.13 -3.99
C ILE A 80 -6.20 10.54 -4.36
N PRO A 81 -5.22 11.15 -3.68
CA PRO A 81 -4.64 12.40 -4.13
C PRO A 81 -3.98 12.24 -5.51
N ALA A 82 -4.34 13.11 -6.45
CA ALA A 82 -3.78 13.08 -7.82
C ALA A 82 -2.44 13.83 -7.86
N THR A 83 -1.44 13.28 -7.20
CA THR A 83 -0.07 13.83 -7.13
C THR A 83 0.94 12.80 -7.60
N GLY A 84 2.09 13.24 -8.13
CA GLY A 84 3.17 12.34 -8.51
C GLY A 84 3.69 11.48 -7.35
N GLU A 85 3.60 11.98 -6.12
CA GLU A 85 4.02 11.25 -4.90
C GLU A 85 3.10 10.07 -4.57
N SER A 86 1.87 10.05 -5.08
CA SER A 86 0.93 8.93 -4.90
C SER A 86 1.22 7.74 -5.82
N PHE A 87 2.14 7.92 -6.77
CA PHE A 87 2.50 6.90 -7.75
C PHE A 87 3.97 6.51 -7.63
N ASP A 88 4.22 5.24 -7.39
CA ASP A 88 5.54 4.67 -7.62
C ASP A 88 5.61 4.13 -9.05
N VAL A 89 6.48 4.71 -9.85
CA VAL A 89 6.62 4.36 -11.26
C VAL A 89 7.97 3.73 -11.53
N ILE A 90 7.93 2.55 -12.13
CA ILE A 90 9.13 1.78 -12.48
C ILE A 90 9.07 1.47 -13.98
N VAL A 91 10.03 1.99 -14.74
CA VAL A 91 10.18 1.72 -16.18
C VAL A 91 11.41 0.87 -16.39
N ASP A 92 11.26 -0.31 -16.99
CA ASP A 92 12.34 -1.27 -17.25
C ASP A 92 13.24 -1.54 -16.02
N ALA A 93 12.59 -1.76 -14.86
CA ALA A 93 13.24 -1.97 -13.57
C ALA A 93 13.98 -0.75 -13.00
N GLN A 94 13.80 0.45 -13.57
CA GLN A 94 14.31 1.70 -13.03
C GLN A 94 13.18 2.54 -12.40
N TYR A 95 13.35 2.92 -11.15
CA TYR A 95 12.44 3.81 -10.46
C TYR A 95 12.51 5.23 -11.03
N ARG A 96 11.34 5.85 -11.25
CA ARG A 96 11.21 7.19 -11.82
C ARG A 96 10.56 8.14 -10.83
N THR A 97 11.15 9.31 -10.67
CA THR A 97 10.66 10.37 -9.77
C THR A 97 10.02 11.54 -10.50
N ASP A 98 10.33 11.68 -11.79
CA ASP A 98 9.80 12.76 -12.63
C ASP A 98 8.42 12.34 -13.17
N VAL A 99 7.45 12.30 -12.26
CA VAL A 99 6.08 11.87 -12.54
C VAL A 99 5.12 13.01 -12.25
N SER A 100 4.35 13.40 -13.25
CA SER A 100 3.25 14.35 -13.11
C SER A 100 1.90 13.65 -13.29
N VAL A 101 0.94 14.01 -12.46
CA VAL A 101 -0.40 13.42 -12.46
C VAL A 101 -1.44 14.54 -12.56
N THR A 102 -2.37 14.39 -13.48
CA THR A 102 -3.44 15.36 -13.72
C THR A 102 -4.77 14.63 -13.85
N VAL A 103 -5.78 15.08 -13.11
CA VAL A 103 -7.15 14.56 -13.27
C VAL A 103 -7.73 15.04 -14.61
N VAL A 104 -8.26 14.11 -15.41
CA VAL A 104 -8.75 14.42 -16.76
C VAL A 104 -9.94 15.39 -16.71
N ASP A 105 -10.83 15.22 -15.73
CA ASP A 105 -12.00 16.08 -15.55
C ASP A 105 -11.71 17.37 -14.76
N GLY A 106 -10.45 17.60 -14.38
CA GLY A 106 -10.02 18.70 -13.53
C GLY A 106 -10.16 18.38 -12.04
N GLY A 107 -9.42 19.11 -11.23
CA GLY A 107 -9.37 18.90 -9.79
C GLY A 107 -8.03 18.33 -9.29
N THR A 108 -7.97 18.07 -8.00
CA THR A 108 -6.76 17.59 -7.30
C THR A 108 -6.95 16.21 -6.69
N GLU A 109 -8.17 15.68 -6.75
CA GLU A 109 -8.54 14.40 -6.16
C GLU A 109 -8.99 13.41 -7.25
N TRP A 110 -8.45 12.23 -7.19
CA TRP A 110 -8.79 11.13 -8.09
C TRP A 110 -9.87 10.26 -7.45
N THR A 111 -11.11 10.59 -7.78
CA THR A 111 -12.29 9.92 -7.23
C THR A 111 -12.52 8.54 -7.84
N PRO A 112 -13.32 7.67 -7.21
CA PRO A 112 -13.74 6.40 -7.81
C PRO A 112 -14.34 6.60 -9.21
N HIS A 113 -13.94 5.75 -10.14
CA HIS A 113 -14.27 5.80 -11.58
C HIS A 113 -13.68 7.00 -12.35
N GLY A 114 -12.98 7.91 -11.67
CA GLY A 114 -12.24 8.99 -12.31
C GLY A 114 -11.02 8.48 -13.07
N VAL A 115 -10.52 9.29 -13.99
CA VAL A 115 -9.33 9.01 -14.80
C VAL A 115 -8.29 10.08 -14.56
N VAL A 116 -7.05 9.66 -14.38
CA VAL A 116 -5.89 10.55 -14.34
C VAL A 116 -4.99 10.31 -15.54
N ARG A 117 -4.33 11.37 -15.97
CA ARG A 117 -3.21 11.32 -16.88
C ARG A 117 -1.93 11.28 -16.06
N VAL A 118 -1.16 10.23 -16.22
CA VAL A 118 0.16 10.07 -15.62
C VAL A 118 1.20 10.31 -16.70
N THR A 119 2.06 11.28 -16.54
CA THR A 119 3.16 11.58 -17.45
C THR A 119 4.47 11.34 -16.73
N VAL A 120 5.29 10.45 -17.29
CA VAL A 120 6.65 10.19 -16.83
C VAL A 120 7.60 10.91 -17.75
N GLU A 121 8.35 11.86 -17.22
CA GLU A 121 9.26 12.71 -17.98
C GLU A 121 10.70 12.17 -17.92
N ASN A 122 11.57 12.73 -18.76
CA ASN A 122 13.00 12.39 -18.78
C ASN A 122 13.29 10.90 -19.03
N LEU A 123 12.52 10.28 -19.91
CA LEU A 123 12.79 8.93 -20.42
C LEU A 123 13.64 8.94 -21.70
N ASP A 124 14.43 9.99 -21.90
CA ASP A 124 15.33 10.08 -23.04
C ASP A 124 16.31 8.89 -23.07
N GLY A 125 16.40 8.23 -24.20
CA GLY A 125 17.32 7.12 -24.39
C GLY A 125 16.73 5.74 -24.12
N LEU A 126 15.40 5.59 -24.15
CA LEU A 126 14.82 4.27 -24.31
C LEU A 126 15.19 3.75 -25.71
N ASP A 127 15.72 2.53 -25.77
CA ASP A 127 16.05 1.87 -27.03
C ASP A 127 14.75 1.54 -27.80
N SER A 128 14.84 1.33 -29.12
CA SER A 128 13.70 0.81 -29.88
C SER A 128 13.35 -0.60 -29.44
N GLY A 129 12.10 -0.87 -29.16
CA GLY A 129 11.62 -2.19 -28.77
C GLY A 129 10.55 -2.17 -27.69
N ASP A 130 10.36 -3.31 -27.07
CA ASP A 130 9.34 -3.52 -26.05
C ASP A 130 9.82 -3.04 -24.69
N HIS A 131 9.03 -2.20 -24.07
CA HIS A 131 9.25 -1.66 -22.73
C HIS A 131 8.10 -2.02 -21.78
N ARG A 132 8.39 -1.97 -20.50
CA ARG A 132 7.42 -2.25 -19.45
C ARG A 132 7.45 -1.16 -18.39
N VAL A 133 6.29 -0.62 -18.12
CA VAL A 133 6.07 0.28 -16.98
C VAL A 133 5.20 -0.42 -15.94
N ARG A 134 5.59 -0.29 -14.69
CA ARG A 134 4.83 -0.73 -13.51
C ARG A 134 4.44 0.49 -12.71
N LEU A 135 3.16 0.60 -12.43
CA LEU A 135 2.59 1.63 -11.58
C LEU A 135 2.14 0.99 -10.28
N VAL A 136 2.51 1.58 -9.16
CA VAL A 136 2.07 1.14 -7.84
C VAL A 136 1.40 2.33 -7.14
N VAL A 137 0.20 2.12 -6.65
CA VAL A 137 -0.59 3.13 -5.92
C VAL A 137 -1.21 2.49 -4.70
N ASP A 138 -0.84 2.96 -3.50
CA ASP A 138 -1.36 2.45 -2.22
C ASP A 138 -1.36 0.91 -2.09
N GLY A 139 -0.35 0.26 -2.67
CA GLY A 139 -0.18 -1.19 -2.64
C GLY A 139 -0.85 -1.96 -3.76
N ASP A 140 -1.66 -1.32 -4.60
CA ASP A 140 -2.14 -1.91 -5.85
C ASP A 140 -1.13 -1.70 -6.98
N GLU A 141 -0.94 -2.71 -7.81
CA GLU A 141 0.11 -2.75 -8.81
C GLU A 141 -0.46 -3.09 -10.20
N GLU A 142 -0.17 -2.23 -11.17
CA GLU A 142 -0.56 -2.43 -12.55
C GLU A 142 0.67 -2.39 -13.47
N THR A 143 0.74 -3.33 -14.41
CA THR A 143 1.84 -3.42 -15.36
C THR A 143 1.34 -3.19 -16.79
N PHE A 144 1.92 -2.21 -17.45
CA PHE A 144 1.61 -1.87 -18.83
C PHE A 144 2.85 -2.08 -19.73
N ARG A 145 2.64 -2.61 -20.93
CA ARG A 145 3.69 -2.79 -21.94
C ARG A 145 3.44 -1.89 -23.12
N PHE A 146 4.49 -1.30 -23.64
CA PHE A 146 4.45 -0.43 -24.82
C PHE A 146 5.71 -0.67 -25.67
N THR A 147 5.64 -0.26 -26.93
CA THR A 147 6.76 -0.40 -27.86
C THR A 147 7.19 0.98 -28.33
N THR A 148 8.51 1.21 -28.40
CA THR A 148 9.11 2.40 -29.01
C THR A 148 9.67 2.07 -30.37
N GLU A 149 9.53 3.00 -31.35
CA GLU A 149 10.11 2.88 -32.68
C GLU A 149 11.55 3.42 -32.75
#